data_65173171e2e60a456019123a2d5bbe52
#
_entry.id   65173171e2e60a456019123a2d5bbe52
#
_cell.length_a   1.000
_cell.length_b   1.000
_cell.length_c   1.000
_cell.angle_alpha   90.00
_cell.angle_beta   90.00
_cell.angle_gamma   90.00
#
_symmetry.space_group_name_H-M   'P 1'
#
loop_
_entity.id
_entity.type
_entity.pdbx_description
1 polymer ?
#
loop_
_entity_poly.entity_id
_entity_poly.type
_entity_poly.pdbx_seq_one_letter_code
_entity_poly.pdbx_strand_id
1 'polypeptide(L)'
;SDNSTSAGSSDAQTTEQGSSDATAEASGIEGKTVAFIPKLTGNAFFEVANDGAQEYAEKWGITVDYMGSSNAAVADQVSVINQAISSGVDAICISTVDAAGVSDALQEAKDAGIMVTTWDSDANSDDRTLMVSQGTPEVLGQMLVDMAVDGLKERGKDPENDEIKYCWHYSQAT
;
A
#
# COMPACT_ATOMS: atom_id res chain seq x y z
N SER A 1 17.11 60.70 -19.05
CA SER A 1 17.12 59.38 -19.68
C SER A 1 16.71 58.38 -18.62
N ASP A 2 15.43 58.06 -18.66
CA ASP A 2 14.73 57.10 -17.76
C ASP A 2 15.14 55.67 -18.06
N ASN A 3 15.40 54.92 -17.05
CA ASN A 3 15.38 53.47 -17.17
C ASN A 3 14.62 52.85 -15.98
N SER A 4 13.34 52.62 -16.21
CA SER A 4 12.47 51.87 -15.32
C SER A 4 12.75 50.38 -15.42
N THR A 5 13.18 49.79 -14.33
CA THR A 5 13.28 48.33 -14.23
C THR A 5 12.03 47.78 -13.57
N SER A 6 11.23 47.08 -14.37
CA SER A 6 10.04 46.38 -13.93
C SER A 6 10.42 45.11 -13.18
N ALA A 7 9.97 45.00 -11.94
CA ALA A 7 10.07 43.80 -11.15
C ALA A 7 8.98 42.81 -11.62
N GLY A 8 9.42 41.68 -12.18
CA GLY A 8 8.54 40.57 -12.51
C GLY A 8 8.13 39.79 -11.25
N SER A 9 6.84 39.79 -11.00
CA SER A 9 6.21 38.97 -10.00
C SER A 9 6.17 37.52 -10.53
N SER A 10 6.82 36.59 -9.89
CA SER A 10 6.68 35.17 -10.18
C SER A 10 5.47 34.64 -9.45
N ASP A 11 4.38 34.44 -10.18
CA ASP A 11 3.23 33.69 -9.72
C ASP A 11 3.64 32.22 -9.49
N ALA A 12 3.64 31.81 -8.24
CA ALA A 12 3.69 30.42 -7.87
C ALA A 12 2.35 29.76 -8.25
N GLN A 13 2.32 29.04 -9.34
CA GLN A 13 1.21 28.17 -9.69
C GLN A 13 1.17 27.02 -8.67
N THR A 14 0.24 27.15 -7.74
CA THR A 14 -0.25 26.01 -6.95
C THR A 14 -0.96 25.08 -7.92
N THR A 15 -0.33 23.98 -8.28
CA THR A 15 -1.01 22.88 -8.96
C THR A 15 -1.95 22.23 -7.94
N GLU A 16 -3.22 22.59 -7.98
CA GLU A 16 -4.28 21.78 -7.41
C GLU A 16 -4.20 20.40 -8.06
N GLN A 17 -3.79 19.43 -7.29
CA GLN A 17 -3.84 18.03 -7.66
C GLN A 17 -5.34 17.67 -7.65
N GLY A 18 -5.97 17.80 -8.81
CA GLY A 18 -7.34 17.42 -9.02
C GLY A 18 -7.51 15.97 -8.62
N SER A 19 -8.29 15.75 -7.57
CA SER A 19 -8.94 14.48 -7.31
C SER A 19 -9.73 14.14 -8.59
N SER A 20 -9.13 13.35 -9.46
CA SER A 20 -9.88 12.74 -10.55
C SER A 20 -10.82 11.75 -9.89
N ASP A 21 -12.06 12.19 -9.73
CA ASP A 21 -13.19 11.32 -9.47
C ASP A 21 -13.29 10.38 -10.70
N ALA A 22 -12.50 9.31 -10.63
CA ALA A 22 -12.55 8.25 -11.59
C ALA A 22 -13.86 7.49 -11.33
N THR A 23 -14.96 8.03 -11.89
CA THR A 23 -16.11 7.22 -12.23
C THR A 23 -15.67 6.30 -13.37
N ALA A 24 -14.79 5.35 -13.06
CA ALA A 24 -14.58 4.19 -13.90
C ALA A 24 -15.93 3.49 -13.92
N GLU A 25 -16.58 3.53 -15.06
CA GLU A 25 -17.73 2.68 -15.33
C GLU A 25 -17.27 1.25 -15.04
N ALA A 26 -17.82 0.65 -13.99
CA ALA A 26 -17.49 -0.70 -13.53
C ALA A 26 -18.06 -1.76 -14.49
N SER A 27 -17.95 -1.54 -15.79
CA SER A 27 -18.47 -2.45 -16.80
C SER A 27 -17.60 -3.72 -16.83
N GLY A 28 -18.16 -4.81 -16.35
CA GLY A 28 -17.58 -6.14 -16.47
C GLY A 28 -16.98 -6.73 -15.19
N ILE A 29 -17.00 -6.01 -14.06
CA ILE A 29 -16.54 -6.55 -12.76
C ILE A 29 -17.67 -6.84 -11.77
N GLU A 30 -18.91 -6.42 -12.08
CA GLU A 30 -20.08 -6.67 -11.25
C GLU A 30 -20.24 -8.17 -10.97
N GLY A 31 -20.54 -8.52 -9.72
CA GLY A 31 -20.71 -9.89 -9.28
C GLY A 31 -19.41 -10.68 -9.08
N LYS A 32 -18.23 -10.06 -9.28
CA LYS A 32 -16.94 -10.66 -9.00
C LYS A 32 -16.68 -10.73 -7.50
N THR A 33 -15.90 -11.74 -7.09
CA THR A 33 -15.49 -11.94 -5.70
C THR A 33 -13.97 -11.78 -5.57
N VAL A 34 -13.56 -10.98 -4.60
CA VAL A 34 -12.15 -10.69 -4.30
C VAL A 34 -11.84 -11.14 -2.87
N ALA A 35 -10.86 -12.00 -2.70
CA ALA A 35 -10.28 -12.27 -1.39
C ALA A 35 -9.30 -11.15 -1.04
N PHE A 36 -9.58 -10.39 0.02
CA PHE A 36 -8.71 -9.33 0.52
C PHE A 36 -7.98 -9.83 1.76
N ILE A 37 -6.68 -10.09 1.61
CA ILE A 37 -5.87 -10.84 2.57
C ILE A 37 -4.80 -9.94 3.18
N PRO A 38 -4.92 -9.57 4.47
CA PRO A 38 -3.90 -8.82 5.20
C PRO A 38 -2.77 -9.75 5.65
N LYS A 39 -1.67 -9.19 6.19
CA LYS A 39 -0.67 -9.97 6.93
C LYS A 39 -1.27 -10.63 8.17
N LEU A 40 -2.12 -9.89 8.88
CA LEU A 40 -2.86 -10.35 10.05
C LEU A 40 -4.11 -9.50 10.24
N THR A 41 -5.14 -10.10 10.82
CA THR A 41 -6.37 -9.41 11.22
C THR A 41 -6.23 -8.79 12.61
N GLY A 42 -7.10 -7.81 12.92
CA GLY A 42 -7.11 -7.13 14.23
C GLY A 42 -6.05 -6.03 14.38
N ASN A 43 -5.33 -5.70 13.33
CA ASN A 43 -4.42 -4.56 13.31
C ASN A 43 -5.10 -3.37 12.63
N ALA A 44 -5.10 -2.21 13.28
CA ALA A 44 -5.81 -1.01 12.81
C ALA A 44 -5.46 -0.59 11.37
N PHE A 45 -4.21 -0.75 10.94
CA PHE A 45 -3.79 -0.45 9.57
C PHE A 45 -4.52 -1.32 8.55
N PHE A 46 -4.59 -2.61 8.80
CA PHE A 46 -5.25 -3.56 7.88
C PHE A 46 -6.77 -3.45 7.93
N GLU A 47 -7.35 -3.14 9.10
CA GLU A 47 -8.79 -2.95 9.25
C GLU A 47 -9.25 -1.70 8.47
N VAL A 48 -8.53 -0.58 8.55
CA VAL A 48 -8.83 0.63 7.76
C VAL A 48 -8.72 0.36 6.26
N ALA A 49 -7.74 -0.45 5.83
CA ALA A 49 -7.63 -0.85 4.43
C ALA A 49 -8.84 -1.70 3.99
N ASN A 50 -9.31 -2.61 4.86
CA ASN A 50 -10.52 -3.37 4.60
C ASN A 50 -11.77 -2.48 4.52
N ASP A 51 -11.92 -1.51 5.41
CA ASP A 51 -13.04 -0.57 5.36
C ASP A 51 -13.12 0.14 4.00
N GLY A 52 -11.97 0.59 3.48
CA GLY A 52 -11.88 1.16 2.14
C GLY A 52 -12.23 0.15 1.04
N ALA A 53 -11.79 -1.09 1.15
CA ALA A 53 -12.12 -2.14 0.19
C ALA A 53 -13.63 -2.44 0.16
N GLN A 54 -14.29 -2.49 1.34
CA GLN A 54 -15.74 -2.69 1.44
C GLN A 54 -16.54 -1.53 0.83
N GLU A 55 -16.12 -0.27 1.06
CA GLU A 55 -16.77 0.90 0.45
C GLU A 55 -16.74 0.81 -1.08
N TYR A 56 -15.60 0.48 -1.68
CA TYR A 56 -15.50 0.32 -3.12
C TYR A 56 -16.20 -0.93 -3.64
N ALA A 57 -16.25 -2.02 -2.86
CA ALA A 57 -17.00 -3.21 -3.20
C ALA A 57 -18.49 -2.88 -3.43
N GLU A 58 -19.10 -2.15 -2.51
CA GLU A 58 -20.48 -1.70 -2.63
C GLU A 58 -20.68 -0.81 -3.88
N LYS A 59 -19.76 0.15 -4.10
CA LYS A 59 -19.81 1.07 -5.24
C LYS A 59 -19.70 0.37 -6.59
N TRP A 60 -18.95 -0.72 -6.68
CA TRP A 60 -18.69 -1.45 -7.94
C TRP A 60 -19.50 -2.73 -8.11
N GLY A 61 -20.35 -3.08 -7.14
CA GLY A 61 -21.16 -4.29 -7.21
C GLY A 61 -20.36 -5.58 -7.15
N ILE A 62 -19.19 -5.57 -6.47
CA ILE A 62 -18.36 -6.75 -6.23
C ILE A 62 -18.50 -7.22 -4.78
N THR A 63 -18.07 -8.45 -4.51
CA THR A 63 -17.94 -8.97 -3.14
C THR A 63 -16.48 -8.92 -2.72
N VAL A 64 -16.19 -8.39 -1.54
CA VAL A 64 -14.87 -8.46 -0.92
C VAL A 64 -14.95 -9.33 0.32
N ASP A 65 -14.27 -10.46 0.27
CA ASP A 65 -14.11 -11.38 1.40
C ASP A 65 -12.81 -11.03 2.14
N TYR A 66 -12.93 -10.43 3.32
CA TYR A 66 -11.79 -10.14 4.18
C TYR A 66 -11.37 -11.41 4.92
N MET A 67 -10.27 -11.99 4.48
CA MET A 67 -9.80 -13.30 4.92
C MET A 67 -8.42 -13.19 5.54
N GLY A 68 -8.21 -13.70 6.75
CA GLY A 68 -6.89 -13.65 7.38
C GLY A 68 -6.83 -14.40 8.70
N SER A 69 -5.61 -14.55 9.22
CA SER A 69 -5.33 -15.05 10.56
C SER A 69 -4.98 -13.88 11.49
N SER A 70 -5.19 -14.05 12.78
CA SER A 70 -4.67 -13.12 13.79
C SER A 70 -3.13 -13.24 13.98
N ASN A 71 -2.51 -14.24 13.36
CA ASN A 71 -1.07 -14.48 13.41
C ASN A 71 -0.44 -14.16 12.04
N ALA A 72 0.65 -13.41 12.05
CA ALA A 72 1.47 -13.17 10.86
C ALA A 72 2.43 -14.36 10.61
N ALA A 73 1.87 -15.54 10.37
CA ALA A 73 2.64 -16.76 10.08
C ALA A 73 2.44 -17.20 8.64
N VAL A 74 3.52 -17.62 7.97
CA VAL A 74 3.48 -18.09 6.58
C VAL A 74 2.46 -19.23 6.40
N ALA A 75 2.50 -20.23 7.28
CA ALA A 75 1.61 -21.38 7.19
C ALA A 75 0.12 -21.01 7.29
N ASP A 76 -0.20 -20.01 8.15
CA ASP A 76 -1.56 -19.52 8.28
C ASP A 76 -1.99 -18.77 7.01
N GLN A 77 -1.11 -17.95 6.45
CA GLN A 77 -1.42 -17.20 5.23
C GLN A 77 -1.56 -18.13 4.02
N VAL A 78 -0.71 -19.15 3.87
CA VAL A 78 -0.86 -20.20 2.85
C VAL A 78 -2.20 -20.91 2.97
N SER A 79 -2.64 -21.22 4.21
CA SER A 79 -3.96 -21.82 4.44
C SER A 79 -5.10 -20.91 3.98
N VAL A 80 -4.99 -19.60 4.22
CA VAL A 80 -5.99 -18.60 3.77
C VAL A 80 -6.00 -18.49 2.25
N ILE A 81 -4.83 -18.47 1.59
CA ILE A 81 -4.75 -18.47 0.12
C ILE A 81 -5.44 -19.72 -0.46
N ASN A 82 -5.15 -20.90 0.08
CA ASN A 82 -5.77 -22.15 -0.37
C ASN A 82 -7.31 -22.17 -0.14
N GLN A 83 -7.77 -21.54 0.93
CA GLN A 83 -9.20 -21.35 1.15
C GLN A 83 -9.82 -20.43 0.08
N ALA A 84 -9.17 -19.32 -0.27
CA ALA A 84 -9.61 -18.42 -1.34
C ALA A 84 -9.67 -19.15 -2.70
N ILE A 85 -8.65 -19.94 -3.04
CA ILE A 85 -8.63 -20.77 -4.26
C ILE A 85 -9.81 -21.73 -4.25
N SER A 86 -10.02 -22.44 -3.15
CA SER A 86 -11.10 -23.44 -3.01
C SER A 86 -12.50 -22.81 -3.10
N SER A 87 -12.64 -21.56 -2.66
CA SER A 87 -13.89 -20.80 -2.75
C SER A 87 -14.17 -20.26 -4.15
N GLY A 88 -13.22 -20.34 -5.07
CA GLY A 88 -13.38 -19.92 -6.45
C GLY A 88 -13.48 -18.40 -6.63
N VAL A 89 -12.73 -17.63 -5.87
CA VAL A 89 -12.68 -16.18 -6.02
C VAL A 89 -12.10 -15.77 -7.37
N ASP A 90 -12.48 -14.61 -7.87
CA ASP A 90 -11.97 -14.10 -9.15
C ASP A 90 -10.59 -13.44 -9.01
N ALA A 91 -10.31 -12.88 -7.82
CA ALA A 91 -9.03 -12.25 -7.53
C ALA A 91 -8.62 -12.41 -6.06
N ILE A 92 -7.32 -12.35 -5.83
CA ILE A 92 -6.68 -12.25 -4.52
C ILE A 92 -5.92 -10.92 -4.46
N CYS A 93 -6.22 -10.09 -3.45
CA CYS A 93 -5.48 -8.89 -3.11
C CYS A 93 -4.79 -9.13 -1.76
N ILE A 94 -3.48 -9.35 -1.75
CA ILE A 94 -2.75 -9.82 -0.58
C ILE A 94 -1.62 -8.88 -0.15
N SER A 95 -1.48 -8.67 1.16
CA SER A 95 -0.24 -8.17 1.79
C SER A 95 0.50 -9.37 2.37
N THR A 96 1.66 -9.73 1.80
CA THR A 96 2.34 -10.97 2.14
C THR A 96 3.09 -10.89 3.48
N VAL A 97 3.07 -11.97 4.24
CA VAL A 97 3.91 -12.13 5.44
C VAL A 97 5.37 -12.32 5.04
N ASP A 98 5.60 -13.15 4.02
CA ASP A 98 6.92 -13.47 3.46
C ASP A 98 6.75 -13.84 1.99
N ALA A 99 7.44 -13.12 1.10
CA ALA A 99 7.27 -13.27 -0.35
C ALA A 99 7.64 -14.69 -0.85
N ALA A 100 8.71 -15.28 -0.32
CA ALA A 100 9.15 -16.61 -0.72
C ALA A 100 8.25 -17.70 -0.13
N GLY A 101 7.79 -17.51 1.11
CA GLY A 101 7.00 -18.50 1.82
C GLY A 101 5.59 -18.70 1.25
N VAL A 102 5.03 -17.69 0.56
CA VAL A 102 3.69 -17.80 -0.06
C VAL A 102 3.75 -18.06 -1.57
N SER A 103 4.93 -18.09 -2.18
CA SER A 103 5.12 -18.15 -3.62
C SER A 103 4.36 -19.30 -4.27
N ASP A 104 4.56 -20.53 -3.79
CA ASP A 104 3.93 -21.72 -4.36
C ASP A 104 2.39 -21.61 -4.36
N ALA A 105 1.81 -21.12 -3.25
CA ALA A 105 0.35 -20.96 -3.13
C ALA A 105 -0.19 -19.86 -4.07
N LEU A 106 0.57 -18.78 -4.28
CA LEU A 106 0.19 -17.73 -5.23
C LEU A 106 0.30 -18.21 -6.69
N GLN A 107 1.30 -19.03 -7.00
CA GLN A 107 1.38 -19.66 -8.31
C GLN A 107 0.18 -20.61 -8.56
N GLU A 108 -0.21 -21.41 -7.55
CA GLU A 108 -1.39 -22.27 -7.65
C GLU A 108 -2.67 -21.43 -7.89
N ALA A 109 -2.82 -20.27 -7.23
CA ALA A 109 -3.93 -19.36 -7.49
C ALA A 109 -3.93 -18.86 -8.95
N LYS A 110 -2.78 -18.47 -9.48
CA LYS A 110 -2.65 -18.03 -10.88
C LYS A 110 -2.94 -19.15 -11.86
N ASP A 111 -2.48 -20.36 -11.60
CA ASP A 111 -2.76 -21.55 -12.43
C ASP A 111 -4.25 -21.90 -12.42
N ALA A 112 -4.95 -21.61 -11.34
CA ALA A 112 -6.41 -21.69 -11.25
C ALA A 112 -7.16 -20.56 -11.99
N GLY A 113 -6.43 -19.61 -12.59
CA GLY A 113 -7.00 -18.47 -13.32
C GLY A 113 -7.42 -17.30 -12.43
N ILE A 114 -7.01 -17.29 -11.17
CA ILE A 114 -7.29 -16.22 -10.21
C ILE A 114 -6.26 -15.10 -10.41
N MET A 115 -6.73 -13.85 -10.52
CA MET A 115 -5.85 -12.68 -10.57
C MET A 115 -5.20 -12.46 -9.20
N VAL A 116 -3.89 -12.32 -9.16
CA VAL A 116 -3.16 -12.00 -7.93
C VAL A 116 -2.62 -10.58 -7.99
N THR A 117 -2.94 -9.77 -7.00
CA THR A 117 -2.40 -8.44 -6.78
C THR A 117 -1.86 -8.32 -5.36
N THR A 118 -0.83 -7.50 -5.17
CA THR A 118 -0.26 -7.25 -3.85
C THR A 118 -0.43 -5.80 -3.44
N TRP A 119 -0.42 -5.56 -2.15
CA TRP A 119 -0.47 -4.24 -1.52
C TRP A 119 0.33 -4.25 -0.22
N ASP A 120 0.82 -3.10 0.22
CA ASP A 120 1.66 -2.94 1.42
C ASP A 120 2.95 -3.76 1.34
N SER A 121 2.90 -5.07 1.49
CA SER A 121 4.03 -5.98 1.34
C SER A 121 3.89 -6.85 0.11
N ASP A 122 4.92 -6.82 -0.72
CA ASP A 122 4.93 -7.47 -2.02
C ASP A 122 5.18 -8.99 -1.94
N ALA A 123 4.86 -9.68 -3.02
CA ALA A 123 5.30 -11.03 -3.35
C ALA A 123 6.46 -10.95 -4.35
N ASN A 124 7.00 -12.08 -4.78
CA ASN A 124 7.88 -12.09 -5.93
C ASN A 124 7.15 -11.57 -7.17
N SER A 125 7.85 -10.88 -8.07
CA SER A 125 7.24 -10.25 -9.24
C SER A 125 6.48 -11.23 -10.14
N ASP A 126 6.94 -12.48 -10.19
CA ASP A 126 6.33 -13.53 -11.00
C ASP A 126 5.04 -14.12 -10.38
N ASP A 127 4.83 -13.88 -9.08
CA ASP A 127 3.68 -14.40 -8.33
C ASP A 127 2.45 -13.49 -8.39
N ARG A 128 2.59 -12.29 -8.95
CA ARG A 128 1.52 -11.29 -8.99
C ARG A 128 1.43 -10.57 -10.34
N THR A 129 0.29 -9.94 -10.61
CA THR A 129 0.07 -9.12 -11.79
C THR A 129 0.50 -7.67 -11.57
N LEU A 130 0.14 -7.10 -10.44
CA LEU A 130 0.51 -5.73 -10.07
C LEU A 130 0.66 -5.60 -8.54
N MET A 131 1.37 -4.55 -8.13
CA MET A 131 1.48 -4.14 -6.72
C MET A 131 0.94 -2.72 -6.54
N VAL A 132 0.15 -2.52 -5.50
CA VAL A 132 -0.24 -1.20 -5.01
C VAL A 132 0.67 -0.85 -3.83
N SER A 133 1.57 0.11 -4.04
CA SER A 133 2.53 0.56 -3.02
C SER A 133 2.18 1.95 -2.52
N GLN A 134 2.20 2.16 -1.22
CA GLN A 134 2.09 3.47 -0.59
C GLN A 134 3.38 4.32 -0.74
N GLY A 135 4.47 3.71 -1.17
CA GLY A 135 5.76 4.34 -1.43
C GLY A 135 6.90 3.32 -1.47
N THR A 136 8.00 3.67 -2.13
CA THR A 136 9.20 2.83 -2.09
C THR A 136 9.95 3.00 -0.77
N PRO A 137 10.73 2.00 -0.32
CA PRO A 137 11.56 2.13 0.88
C PRO A 137 12.45 3.37 0.86
N GLU A 138 13.00 3.72 -0.30
CA GLU A 138 13.86 4.90 -0.48
C GLU A 138 13.08 6.18 -0.23
N VAL A 139 11.90 6.33 -0.83
CA VAL A 139 11.05 7.52 -0.66
C VAL A 139 10.58 7.63 0.79
N LEU A 140 10.10 6.55 1.39
CA LEU A 140 9.64 6.56 2.77
C LEU A 140 10.79 6.83 3.76
N GLY A 141 11.96 6.24 3.53
CA GLY A 141 13.15 6.48 4.34
C GLY A 141 13.60 7.94 4.25
N GLN A 142 13.63 8.52 3.05
CA GLN A 142 13.98 9.93 2.86
C GLN A 142 12.99 10.86 3.56
N MET A 143 11.69 10.63 3.40
CA MET A 143 10.65 11.43 4.06
C MET A 143 10.80 11.41 5.59
N LEU A 144 11.08 10.25 6.19
CA LEU A 144 11.28 10.14 7.63
C LEU A 144 12.48 10.96 8.12
N VAL A 145 13.59 10.93 7.37
CA VAL A 145 14.79 11.73 7.69
C VAL A 145 14.50 13.22 7.53
N ASP A 146 13.88 13.63 6.44
CA ASP A 146 13.54 15.03 6.17
C ASP A 146 12.62 15.58 7.28
N MET A 147 11.58 14.86 7.66
CA MET A 147 10.68 15.24 8.76
C MET A 147 11.42 15.34 10.09
N ALA A 148 12.37 14.46 10.37
CA ALA A 148 13.18 14.52 11.60
C ALA A 148 14.10 15.75 11.60
N VAL A 149 14.74 16.04 10.45
CA VAL A 149 15.60 17.22 10.27
C VAL A 149 14.80 18.50 10.44
N ASP A 150 13.65 18.60 9.81
CA ASP A 150 12.79 19.79 9.91
C ASP A 150 12.28 19.99 11.35
N GLY A 151 11.84 18.93 12.01
CA GLY A 151 11.44 19.00 13.41
C GLY A 151 12.57 19.36 14.36
N LEU A 152 13.82 19.05 14.06
CA LEU A 152 15.00 19.51 14.82
C LEU A 152 15.23 21.01 14.60
N LYS A 153 15.19 21.47 13.36
CA LYS A 153 15.33 22.89 13.01
C LYS A 153 14.27 23.76 13.67
N GLU A 154 13.02 23.32 13.67
CA GLU A 154 11.91 24.00 14.38
C GLU A 154 12.15 24.14 15.88
N ARG A 155 12.90 23.21 16.47
CA ARG A 155 13.32 23.28 17.89
C ARG A 155 14.62 24.03 18.11
N GLY A 156 15.13 24.72 17.09
CA GLY A 156 16.36 25.52 17.17
C GLY A 156 17.63 24.67 17.23
N LYS A 157 17.59 23.43 16.75
CA LYS A 157 18.77 22.59 16.59
C LYS A 157 19.35 22.73 15.18
N ASP A 158 20.65 22.60 15.09
CA ASP A 158 21.37 22.51 13.83
C ASP A 158 21.77 21.04 13.58
N PRO A 159 21.07 20.32 12.68
CA PRO A 159 21.35 18.91 12.42
C PRO A 159 22.75 18.64 11.86
N GLU A 160 23.41 19.65 11.28
CA GLU A 160 24.75 19.52 10.70
C GLU A 160 25.87 19.74 11.72
N ASN A 161 25.65 20.59 12.73
CA ASN A 161 26.69 21.01 13.66
C ASN A 161 26.41 20.65 15.13
N ASP A 162 25.17 20.39 15.51
CA ASP A 162 24.82 19.96 16.86
C ASP A 162 25.01 18.45 17.04
N GLU A 163 25.34 18.02 18.26
CA GLU A 163 25.27 16.60 18.62
C GLU A 163 23.81 16.17 18.69
N ILE A 164 23.39 15.31 17.75
CA ILE A 164 22.03 14.75 17.68
C ILE A 164 22.05 13.28 18.12
N LYS A 165 21.27 12.98 19.17
CA LYS A 165 21.01 11.60 19.59
C LYS A 165 19.71 11.13 18.97
N TYR A 166 19.75 10.00 18.27
CA TYR A 166 18.58 9.39 17.64
C TYR A 166 18.42 7.93 18.07
N CYS A 167 17.19 7.45 18.04
CA CYS A 167 16.87 6.04 18.22
C CYS A 167 16.18 5.54 16.96
N TRP A 168 16.75 4.50 16.36
CA TRP A 168 16.14 3.83 15.22
C TRP A 168 15.16 2.78 15.72
N HIS A 169 13.89 2.95 15.40
CA HIS A 169 12.84 2.02 15.80
C HIS A 169 12.30 1.27 14.59
N TYR A 170 12.18 -0.03 14.69
CA TYR A 170 11.60 -0.90 13.68
C TYR A 170 10.67 -1.93 14.34
N SER A 171 9.65 -2.37 13.61
CA SER A 171 8.66 -3.30 14.15
C SER A 171 9.15 -4.75 14.16
N GLN A 172 9.99 -5.11 13.18
CA GLN A 172 10.46 -6.47 12.95
C GLN A 172 11.82 -6.46 12.26
N ALA A 173 12.74 -7.30 12.73
CA ALA A 173 13.97 -7.58 12.02
C ALA A 173 13.67 -8.46 10.81
N THR A 174 14.20 -8.07 9.65
CA THR A 174 14.12 -8.85 8.40
C THR A 174 15.42 -9.54 8.14
#